data_28b2d4e873be00a751138a132104b3a9
#
_entry.id   28b2d4e873be00a751138a132104b3a9
#
_cell.length_a   1.000
_cell.length_b   1.000
_cell.length_c   1.000
_cell.angle_alpha   90.00
_cell.angle_beta   90.00
_cell.angle_gamma   90.00
#
_symmetry.space_group_name_H-M   'P 1'
#
loop_
_entity.id
_entity.type
_entity.pdbx_description
1 polymer ?
#
loop_
_entity_poly.entity_id
_entity_poly.type
_entity_poly.pdbx_seq_one_letter_code
_entity_poly.pdbx_strand_id
1 'polypeptide(L)'
;MADTLTQAARYAFDNDTEHSREQHRCLAAAYDTATFAHLSAAGVAPGLRCLEIGAGGGTVAHWLAERVLPGGHVTATDVKPHHIAARPGLTTLAHDAATDPLPEASYDLVVARLVLQHLPERTAVLGKLVRSLAPGGVLHVEEFDTSYEPPLLTPDEESARLYQRFLDAKCAVFRAGGGDPHWGRQVPAALRAAGLVDLDVRPRIELRTSDSPGLQLQLHHTYHLQDQLLAAGMTRDELERVRALMRDPAFRAASSVLYAVQGRRPDDGEGAAA
;
A
#
# COMPACT_ATOMS: atom_id res chain seq x y z
N MET A 1 -12.32 8.21 -25.32
CA MET A 1 -13.42 7.69 -24.48
C MET A 1 -13.37 6.17 -24.22
N ALA A 2 -12.69 5.35 -25.04
CA ALA A 2 -12.58 3.90 -24.81
C ALA A 2 -11.47 3.52 -23.80
N ASP A 3 -10.44 4.36 -23.60
CA ASP A 3 -9.31 4.07 -22.67
C ASP A 3 -9.64 4.28 -21.18
N THR A 4 -10.54 5.18 -20.86
CA THR A 4 -10.89 5.48 -19.44
C THR A 4 -11.69 4.34 -18.79
N LEU A 5 -12.45 3.56 -19.58
CA LEU A 5 -13.22 2.42 -19.06
C LEU A 5 -12.37 1.17 -18.83
N THR A 6 -11.21 1.06 -19.49
CA THR A 6 -10.29 -0.08 -19.32
C THR A 6 -9.43 0.04 -18.06
N GLN A 7 -9.20 1.24 -17.55
CA GLN A 7 -8.34 1.52 -16.40
C GLN A 7 -9.07 1.30 -15.06
N ALA A 8 -10.35 1.69 -14.99
CA ALA A 8 -11.20 1.43 -13.81
C ALA A 8 -11.40 -0.07 -13.54
N ALA A 9 -11.22 -0.93 -14.56
CA ALA A 9 -11.32 -2.39 -14.42
C ALA A 9 -10.04 -3.05 -13.87
N ARG A 10 -8.91 -2.32 -13.76
CA ARG A 10 -7.61 -2.88 -13.34
C ARG A 10 -7.36 -2.80 -11.85
N TYR A 11 -7.97 -1.86 -11.13
CA TYR A 11 -7.77 -1.69 -9.70
C TYR A 11 -8.95 -2.27 -8.92
N ALA A 12 -8.69 -3.29 -8.10
CA ALA A 12 -9.73 -4.00 -7.35
C ALA A 12 -10.40 -3.15 -6.26
N PHE A 13 -9.74 -2.08 -5.78
CA PHE A 13 -10.21 -1.23 -4.67
C PHE A 13 -10.48 0.19 -5.14
N ASP A 14 -11.58 0.38 -5.87
CA ASP A 14 -11.97 1.71 -6.37
C ASP A 14 -12.24 2.70 -5.22
N ASN A 15 -11.57 3.87 -5.25
CA ASN A 15 -11.66 4.91 -4.22
C ASN A 15 -13.03 5.65 -4.20
N ASP A 16 -13.90 5.44 -5.18
CA ASP A 16 -15.22 6.12 -5.28
C ASP A 16 -16.38 5.29 -4.70
N THR A 17 -16.12 4.16 -4.07
CA THR A 17 -17.16 3.37 -3.42
C THR A 17 -17.48 3.89 -2.02
N GLU A 18 -18.69 3.60 -1.52
CA GLU A 18 -19.06 3.95 -0.13
C GLU A 18 -18.14 3.29 0.91
N HIS A 19 -17.51 2.16 0.54
CA HIS A 19 -16.58 1.40 1.41
C HIS A 19 -15.16 2.00 1.43
N SER A 20 -14.76 2.79 0.44
CA SER A 20 -13.38 3.26 0.31
C SER A 20 -12.94 4.17 1.46
N ARG A 21 -13.82 5.03 1.97
CA ARG A 21 -13.54 5.90 3.12
C ARG A 21 -13.21 5.09 4.38
N GLU A 22 -14.00 4.05 4.66
CA GLU A 22 -13.75 3.17 5.81
C GLU A 22 -12.49 2.34 5.63
N GLN A 23 -12.18 1.89 4.42
CA GLN A 23 -10.92 1.20 4.13
C GLN A 23 -9.71 2.11 4.37
N HIS A 24 -9.75 3.36 3.89
CA HIS A 24 -8.68 4.33 4.16
C HIS A 24 -8.52 4.60 5.66
N ARG A 25 -9.63 4.72 6.40
CA ARG A 25 -9.61 4.90 7.86
C ARG A 25 -8.98 3.70 8.57
N CYS A 26 -9.35 2.48 8.17
CA CYS A 26 -8.77 1.26 8.73
C CYS A 26 -7.28 1.12 8.40
N LEU A 27 -6.86 1.44 7.16
CA LEU A 27 -5.46 1.46 6.76
C LEU A 27 -4.65 2.46 7.59
N ALA A 28 -5.14 3.68 7.72
CA ALA A 28 -4.49 4.72 8.53
C ALA A 28 -4.36 4.26 9.98
N ALA A 29 -5.44 3.80 10.61
CA ALA A 29 -5.44 3.37 12.01
C ALA A 29 -4.51 2.17 12.27
N ALA A 30 -4.35 1.26 11.29
CA ALA A 30 -3.48 0.10 11.43
C ALA A 30 -2.00 0.43 11.22
N TYR A 31 -1.66 1.31 10.25
CA TYR A 31 -0.30 1.38 9.74
C TYR A 31 0.38 2.73 9.89
N ASP A 32 -0.36 3.86 10.02
CA ASP A 32 0.24 5.21 10.01
C ASP A 32 1.30 5.40 11.09
N THR A 33 1.08 4.91 12.32
CA THR A 33 2.05 5.05 13.41
C THR A 33 3.41 4.44 13.05
N ALA A 34 3.42 3.27 12.42
CA ALA A 34 4.66 2.63 12.00
C ALA A 34 5.29 3.33 10.79
N THR A 35 4.48 3.67 9.77
CA THR A 35 4.93 4.45 8.61
C THR A 35 5.59 5.74 9.04
N PHE A 36 4.95 6.51 9.95
CA PHE A 36 5.50 7.79 10.44
C PHE A 36 6.79 7.62 11.24
N ALA A 37 6.90 6.56 12.03
CA ALA A 37 8.15 6.24 12.73
C ALA A 37 9.28 5.92 11.75
N HIS A 38 9.01 5.15 10.68
CA HIS A 38 9.99 4.83 9.64
C HIS A 38 10.41 6.07 8.85
N LEU A 39 9.46 6.92 8.46
CA LEU A 39 9.74 8.17 7.73
C LEU A 39 10.51 9.16 8.60
N SER A 40 10.21 9.24 9.91
CA SER A 40 10.99 10.06 10.85
C SER A 40 12.43 9.56 10.95
N ALA A 41 12.63 8.23 11.02
CA ALA A 41 13.96 7.61 11.06
C ALA A 41 14.73 7.80 9.74
N ALA A 42 14.03 7.94 8.60
CA ALA A 42 14.61 8.29 7.30
C ALA A 42 15.07 9.75 7.20
N GLY A 43 14.84 10.56 8.24
CA GLY A 43 15.31 11.94 8.29
C GLY A 43 14.34 12.97 7.69
N VAL A 44 13.03 12.71 7.70
CA VAL A 44 12.04 13.72 7.27
C VAL A 44 12.19 14.99 8.12
N ALA A 45 12.47 16.12 7.43
CA ALA A 45 12.80 17.40 8.04
C ALA A 45 12.31 18.58 7.18
N PRO A 46 12.28 19.80 7.72
CA PRO A 46 11.98 21.02 6.95
C PRO A 46 12.89 21.17 5.73
N GLY A 47 12.31 21.65 4.63
CA GLY A 47 13.02 21.91 3.38
C GLY A 47 12.96 20.76 2.36
N LEU A 48 12.55 19.55 2.74
CA LEU A 48 12.50 18.41 1.81
C LEU A 48 11.38 18.53 0.78
N ARG A 49 11.69 18.10 -0.43
CA ARG A 49 10.73 17.89 -1.52
C ARG A 49 10.30 16.44 -1.53
N CYS A 50 9.05 16.18 -1.19
CA CYS A 50 8.52 14.83 -1.07
C CYS A 50 7.51 14.52 -2.19
N LEU A 51 7.50 13.27 -2.63
CA LEU A 51 6.47 12.70 -3.51
C LEU A 51 5.81 11.54 -2.80
N GLU A 52 4.47 11.51 -2.76
CA GLU A 52 3.71 10.31 -2.41
C GLU A 52 2.93 9.83 -3.64
N ILE A 53 3.12 8.56 -3.99
CA ILE A 53 2.40 7.87 -5.07
C ILE A 53 1.27 7.05 -4.47
N GLY A 54 0.04 7.18 -5.03
CA GLY A 54 -1.14 6.46 -4.56
C GLY A 54 -1.54 6.87 -3.15
N ALA A 55 -1.67 8.18 -2.91
CA ALA A 55 -1.87 8.75 -1.59
C ALA A 55 -3.21 8.39 -0.93
N GLY A 56 -4.20 7.88 -1.70
CA GLY A 56 -5.49 7.42 -1.19
C GLY A 56 -6.20 8.48 -0.35
N GLY A 57 -6.36 8.23 0.95
CA GLY A 57 -6.96 9.19 1.89
C GLY A 57 -6.06 10.35 2.31
N GLY A 58 -4.78 10.38 1.90
CA GLY A 58 -3.84 11.49 2.09
C GLY A 58 -3.23 11.61 3.48
N THR A 59 -3.33 10.59 4.35
CA THR A 59 -2.83 10.70 5.74
C THR A 59 -1.31 10.85 5.80
N VAL A 60 -0.57 10.13 4.94
CA VAL A 60 0.89 10.25 4.86
C VAL A 60 1.29 11.58 4.24
N ALA A 61 0.63 12.02 3.15
CA ALA A 61 0.85 13.34 2.55
C ALA A 61 0.65 14.48 3.55
N HIS A 62 -0.42 14.41 4.35
CA HIS A 62 -0.69 15.42 5.38
C HIS A 62 0.39 15.42 6.47
N TRP A 63 0.80 14.24 6.94
CA TRP A 63 1.86 14.10 7.93
C TRP A 63 3.21 14.64 7.41
N LEU A 64 3.54 14.37 6.14
CA LEU A 64 4.75 14.91 5.49
C LEU A 64 4.66 16.44 5.36
N ALA A 65 3.53 16.97 4.87
CA ALA A 65 3.35 18.41 4.65
C ALA A 65 3.57 19.23 5.93
N GLU A 66 3.13 18.72 7.09
CA GLU A 66 3.36 19.36 8.39
C GLU A 66 4.84 19.41 8.79
N ARG A 67 5.66 18.44 8.34
CA ARG A 67 7.06 18.27 8.75
C ARG A 67 8.09 18.86 7.83
N VAL A 68 7.77 18.97 6.55
CA VAL A 68 8.70 19.56 5.58
C VAL A 68 8.65 21.08 5.55
N LEU A 69 7.64 21.69 6.15
CA LEU A 69 7.57 23.15 6.31
C LEU A 69 8.48 23.63 7.47
N PRO A 70 9.08 24.85 7.36
CA PRO A 70 9.08 25.72 6.19
C PRO A 70 10.06 25.27 5.12
N GLY A 71 9.85 25.73 3.88
CA GLY A 71 10.79 25.58 2.77
C GLY A 71 10.67 24.29 1.96
N GLY A 72 10.02 23.24 2.52
CA GLY A 72 9.75 22.00 1.81
C GLY A 72 8.37 21.97 1.16
N HIS A 73 8.13 20.92 0.39
CA HIS A 73 6.88 20.71 -0.33
C HIS A 73 6.57 19.23 -0.54
N VAL A 74 5.29 18.87 -0.52
CA VAL A 74 4.81 17.52 -0.81
C VAL A 74 3.96 17.56 -2.09
N THR A 75 4.27 16.68 -3.03
CA THR A 75 3.41 16.33 -4.15
C THR A 75 2.75 14.99 -3.83
N ALA A 76 1.44 14.97 -3.62
CA ALA A 76 0.68 13.74 -3.43
C ALA A 76 -0.07 13.40 -4.71
N THR A 77 0.08 12.17 -5.18
CA THR A 77 -0.56 11.71 -6.42
C THR A 77 -1.48 10.53 -6.15
N ASP A 78 -2.59 10.50 -6.85
CA ASP A 78 -3.52 9.38 -6.91
C ASP A 78 -4.28 9.43 -8.23
N VAL A 79 -4.81 8.32 -8.70
CA VAL A 79 -5.70 8.31 -9.89
C VAL A 79 -7.00 9.09 -9.62
N LYS A 80 -7.41 9.15 -8.34
CA LYS A 80 -8.62 9.85 -7.85
C LYS A 80 -8.33 10.67 -6.59
N PRO A 81 -7.60 11.80 -6.69
CA PRO A 81 -7.07 12.53 -5.53
C PRO A 81 -8.09 13.41 -4.81
N HIS A 82 -9.35 13.43 -5.21
CA HIS A 82 -10.38 14.34 -4.66
C HIS A 82 -10.71 14.08 -3.17
N HIS A 83 -10.26 12.96 -2.61
CA HIS A 83 -10.39 12.65 -1.18
C HIS A 83 -9.29 13.32 -0.33
N ILE A 84 -8.23 13.82 -0.93
CA ILE A 84 -7.11 14.43 -0.22
C ILE A 84 -7.43 15.89 0.07
N ALA A 85 -7.59 16.24 1.36
CA ALA A 85 -7.87 17.61 1.75
C ALA A 85 -6.68 18.53 1.47
N ALA A 86 -6.96 19.74 0.96
CA ALA A 86 -5.92 20.75 0.72
C ALA A 86 -5.25 21.19 2.04
N ARG A 87 -3.92 21.35 2.02
CA ARG A 87 -3.12 21.83 3.16
C ARG A 87 -1.96 22.71 2.66
N PRO A 88 -1.44 23.62 3.52
CA PRO A 88 -0.20 24.32 3.22
C PRO A 88 0.94 23.33 2.95
N GLY A 89 1.78 23.62 1.95
CA GLY A 89 2.91 22.76 1.58
C GLY A 89 2.54 21.46 0.84
N LEU A 90 1.27 21.28 0.45
CA LEU A 90 0.79 20.10 -0.27
C LEU A 90 0.17 20.49 -1.61
N THR A 91 0.62 19.83 -2.68
CA THR A 91 -0.05 19.82 -3.99
C THR A 91 -0.58 18.42 -4.26
N THR A 92 -1.84 18.29 -4.66
CA THR A 92 -2.45 17.04 -5.07
C THR A 92 -2.63 16.99 -6.58
N LEU A 93 -2.29 15.86 -7.21
CA LEU A 93 -2.37 15.67 -8.66
C LEU A 93 -3.10 14.38 -8.99
N ALA A 94 -4.00 14.45 -9.97
CA ALA A 94 -4.49 13.25 -10.64
C ALA A 94 -3.35 12.70 -11.52
N HIS A 95 -2.89 11.47 -11.22
CA HIS A 95 -1.71 10.89 -11.86
C HIS A 95 -1.78 9.37 -11.78
N ASP A 96 -1.62 8.72 -12.91
CA ASP A 96 -1.47 7.28 -13.01
C ASP A 96 0.02 6.91 -12.99
N ALA A 97 0.44 6.26 -11.90
CA ALA A 97 1.83 5.83 -11.73
C ALA A 97 2.33 4.92 -12.86
N ALA A 98 1.45 4.16 -13.52
CA ALA A 98 1.83 3.27 -14.62
C ALA A 98 2.16 4.05 -15.91
N THR A 99 1.34 5.04 -16.26
CA THR A 99 1.39 5.70 -17.58
C THR A 99 2.03 7.09 -17.56
N ASP A 100 1.80 7.87 -16.50
CA ASP A 100 2.21 9.26 -16.49
C ASP A 100 3.70 9.43 -16.14
N PRO A 101 4.36 10.44 -16.69
CA PRO A 101 5.76 10.70 -16.40
C PRO A 101 5.93 11.35 -15.01
N LEU A 102 7.07 11.11 -14.40
CA LEU A 102 7.53 11.83 -13.21
C LEU A 102 8.78 12.68 -13.58
N PRO A 103 8.96 13.85 -12.95
CA PRO A 103 10.19 14.63 -13.13
C PRO A 103 11.38 13.87 -12.55
N GLU A 104 12.52 13.88 -13.26
CA GLU A 104 13.74 13.21 -12.80
C GLU A 104 14.50 14.07 -11.79
N ALA A 105 15.22 13.42 -10.87
CA ALA A 105 16.11 14.05 -9.87
C ALA A 105 15.45 15.21 -9.09
N SER A 106 14.16 15.10 -8.79
CA SER A 106 13.35 16.20 -8.27
C SER A 106 12.95 16.08 -6.82
N TYR A 107 13.01 14.86 -6.24
CA TYR A 107 12.52 14.61 -4.90
C TYR A 107 13.61 14.08 -3.98
N ASP A 108 13.61 14.55 -2.74
CA ASP A 108 14.52 14.11 -1.70
C ASP A 108 13.97 12.87 -0.98
N LEU A 109 12.63 12.71 -0.99
CA LEU A 109 11.92 11.53 -0.48
C LEU A 109 10.77 11.15 -1.43
N VAL A 110 10.70 9.87 -1.78
CA VAL A 110 9.55 9.28 -2.50
C VAL A 110 8.94 8.20 -1.63
N VAL A 111 7.61 8.22 -1.49
CA VAL A 111 6.84 7.25 -0.70
C VAL A 111 5.83 6.54 -1.59
N ALA A 112 5.77 5.22 -1.50
CA ALA A 112 4.73 4.39 -2.11
C ALA A 112 4.25 3.35 -1.09
N ARG A 113 2.99 3.45 -0.65
CA ARG A 113 2.41 2.54 0.33
C ARG A 113 1.22 1.79 -0.25
N LEU A 114 1.33 0.46 -0.40
CA LEU A 114 0.30 -0.45 -0.90
C LEU A 114 -0.17 -0.07 -2.32
N VAL A 115 0.78 0.25 -3.20
CA VAL A 115 0.55 0.69 -4.57
C VAL A 115 1.12 -0.29 -5.59
N LEU A 116 2.42 -0.57 -5.49
CA LEU A 116 3.13 -1.34 -6.51
C LEU A 116 2.61 -2.77 -6.63
N GLN A 117 2.21 -3.38 -5.52
CA GLN A 117 1.62 -4.71 -5.52
C GLN A 117 0.39 -4.84 -6.43
N HIS A 118 -0.34 -3.73 -6.69
CA HIS A 118 -1.54 -3.71 -7.53
C HIS A 118 -1.23 -3.61 -9.02
N LEU A 119 -0.04 -3.14 -9.38
CA LEU A 119 0.31 -2.78 -10.75
C LEU A 119 0.99 -3.96 -11.49
N PRO A 120 0.52 -4.37 -12.66
CA PRO A 120 1.26 -5.28 -13.52
C PRO A 120 2.65 -4.74 -13.87
N GLU A 121 2.75 -3.43 -14.11
CA GLU A 121 3.96 -2.69 -14.49
C GLU A 121 4.85 -2.30 -13.30
N ARG A 122 4.68 -2.90 -12.12
CA ARG A 122 5.33 -2.53 -10.84
C ARG A 122 6.83 -2.29 -10.91
N THR A 123 7.55 -3.12 -11.68
CA THR A 123 9.00 -2.98 -11.85
C THR A 123 9.37 -1.73 -12.67
N ALA A 124 8.62 -1.44 -13.72
CA ALA A 124 8.85 -0.23 -14.53
C ALA A 124 8.50 1.02 -13.74
N VAL A 125 7.41 0.99 -12.97
CA VAL A 125 7.02 2.08 -12.06
C VAL A 125 8.10 2.28 -11.00
N LEU A 126 8.60 1.22 -10.35
CA LEU A 126 9.70 1.31 -9.40
C LEU A 126 10.92 2.02 -10.00
N GLY A 127 11.33 1.64 -11.21
CA GLY A 127 12.41 2.33 -11.92
C GLY A 127 12.13 3.82 -12.17
N LYS A 128 10.87 4.19 -12.44
CA LYS A 128 10.44 5.59 -12.57
C LYS A 128 10.57 6.34 -11.25
N LEU A 129 10.16 5.72 -10.13
CA LEU A 129 10.30 6.32 -8.79
C LEU A 129 11.77 6.56 -8.43
N VAL A 130 12.65 5.60 -8.72
CA VAL A 130 14.10 5.74 -8.46
C VAL A 130 14.70 6.87 -9.27
N ARG A 131 14.33 7.03 -10.56
CA ARG A 131 14.83 8.16 -11.37
C ARG A 131 14.32 9.52 -10.89
N SER A 132 13.15 9.57 -10.26
CA SER A 132 12.58 10.83 -9.73
C SER A 132 13.27 11.32 -8.46
N LEU A 133 13.99 10.44 -7.74
CA LEU A 133 14.82 10.84 -6.59
C LEU A 133 15.99 11.74 -7.03
N ALA A 134 16.29 12.75 -6.25
CA ALA A 134 17.57 13.46 -6.31
C ALA A 134 18.73 12.51 -5.90
N PRO A 135 19.98 12.79 -6.27
CA PRO A 135 21.14 12.11 -5.68
C PRO A 135 21.07 12.18 -4.15
N GLY A 136 21.36 11.07 -3.46
CA GLY A 136 21.20 10.95 -2.01
C GLY A 136 19.74 10.79 -1.51
N GLY A 137 18.75 10.97 -2.36
CA GLY A 137 17.33 10.85 -2.01
C GLY A 137 16.91 9.44 -1.62
N VAL A 138 15.84 9.33 -0.84
CA VAL A 138 15.35 8.08 -0.25
C VAL A 138 14.02 7.65 -0.89
N LEU A 139 13.91 6.38 -1.26
CA LEU A 139 12.65 5.73 -1.59
C LEU A 139 12.17 4.91 -0.38
N HIS A 140 10.94 5.14 0.06
CA HIS A 140 10.25 4.35 1.07
C HIS A 140 9.07 3.60 0.43
N VAL A 141 9.08 2.28 0.51
CA VAL A 141 8.03 1.40 -0.04
C VAL A 141 7.47 0.53 1.07
N GLU A 142 6.14 0.50 1.20
CA GLU A 142 5.43 -0.43 2.09
C GLU A 142 4.48 -1.31 1.29
N GLU A 143 4.67 -2.63 1.34
CA GLU A 143 3.87 -3.58 0.56
C GLU A 143 3.60 -4.86 1.36
N PHE A 144 2.43 -5.47 1.12
CA PHE A 144 2.08 -6.73 1.74
C PHE A 144 2.70 -7.94 1.03
N ASP A 145 3.00 -8.94 1.86
CA ASP A 145 3.11 -10.32 1.47
C ASP A 145 2.01 -11.13 2.18
N THR A 146 1.04 -11.60 1.42
CA THR A 146 -0.15 -12.29 1.91
C THR A 146 0.03 -13.81 2.02
N SER A 147 1.25 -14.32 1.89
CA SER A 147 1.51 -15.77 2.02
C SER A 147 1.42 -16.28 3.45
N TYR A 148 1.38 -15.38 4.44
CA TYR A 148 1.25 -15.70 5.85
C TYR A 148 0.18 -14.79 6.47
N GLU A 149 -1.03 -15.31 6.60
CA GLU A 149 -2.19 -14.68 7.25
C GLU A 149 -3.01 -15.73 8.02
N PRO A 150 -2.40 -16.68 8.79
CA PRO A 150 -3.15 -17.79 9.33
C PRO A 150 -4.19 -17.34 10.36
N PRO A 151 -5.35 -18.03 10.44
CA PRO A 151 -6.18 -17.98 11.63
C PRO A 151 -5.42 -18.60 12.79
N LEU A 152 -5.46 -17.95 13.96
CA LEU A 152 -4.74 -18.39 15.17
C LEU A 152 -5.68 -18.99 16.22
N LEU A 153 -6.87 -18.39 16.39
CA LEU A 153 -7.93 -18.90 17.24
C LEU A 153 -9.25 -18.83 16.48
N THR A 154 -9.91 -19.97 16.35
CA THR A 154 -11.22 -20.13 15.73
C THR A 154 -12.11 -21.00 16.60
N PRO A 155 -13.45 -20.92 16.51
CA PRO A 155 -14.37 -21.79 17.23
C PRO A 155 -14.15 -23.28 16.92
N ASP A 156 -13.82 -23.59 15.67
CA ASP A 156 -13.61 -24.96 15.18
C ASP A 156 -12.73 -24.95 13.91
N GLU A 157 -12.36 -26.15 13.45
CA GLU A 157 -11.55 -26.33 12.25
C GLU A 157 -12.28 -25.92 10.96
N GLU A 158 -13.60 -26.02 10.90
CA GLU A 158 -14.38 -25.61 9.73
C GLU A 158 -14.28 -24.09 9.55
N SER A 159 -14.39 -23.34 10.63
CA SER A 159 -14.19 -21.88 10.65
C SER A 159 -12.78 -21.50 10.21
N ALA A 160 -11.75 -22.23 10.63
CA ALA A 160 -10.37 -22.00 10.17
C ALA A 160 -10.23 -22.23 8.66
N ARG A 161 -10.78 -23.35 8.14
CA ARG A 161 -10.79 -23.64 6.70
C ARG A 161 -11.57 -22.60 5.91
N LEU A 162 -12.69 -22.13 6.44
CA LEU A 162 -13.52 -21.11 5.81
C LEU A 162 -12.75 -19.76 5.69
N TYR A 163 -12.07 -19.36 6.76
CA TYR A 163 -11.25 -18.14 6.72
C TYR A 163 -10.11 -18.27 5.69
N GLN A 164 -9.43 -19.42 5.62
CA GLN A 164 -8.40 -19.68 4.63
C GLN A 164 -8.96 -19.63 3.19
N ARG A 165 -10.12 -20.22 2.93
CA ARG A 165 -10.80 -20.13 1.63
C ARG A 165 -11.08 -18.69 1.21
N PHE A 166 -11.48 -17.85 2.16
CA PHE A 166 -11.66 -16.41 1.89
C PHE A 166 -10.34 -15.74 1.49
N LEU A 167 -9.24 -16.02 2.20
CA LEU A 167 -7.93 -15.49 1.87
C LEU A 167 -7.46 -15.94 0.49
N ASP A 168 -7.66 -17.21 0.15
CA ASP A 168 -7.30 -17.78 -1.16
C ASP A 168 -8.12 -17.13 -2.28
N ALA A 169 -9.43 -16.97 -2.09
CA ALA A 169 -10.31 -16.28 -3.04
C ALA A 169 -9.90 -14.80 -3.23
N LYS A 170 -9.57 -14.10 -2.14
CA LYS A 170 -9.05 -12.72 -2.18
C LYS A 170 -7.75 -12.64 -2.97
N CYS A 171 -6.82 -13.56 -2.76
CA CYS A 171 -5.59 -13.64 -3.54
C CYS A 171 -5.85 -13.91 -5.03
N ALA A 172 -6.85 -14.76 -5.36
CA ALA A 172 -7.23 -15.02 -6.74
C ALA A 172 -7.80 -13.76 -7.42
N VAL A 173 -8.68 -13.03 -6.73
CA VAL A 173 -9.21 -11.73 -7.20
C VAL A 173 -8.08 -10.75 -7.46
N PHE A 174 -7.12 -10.66 -6.55
CA PHE A 174 -5.98 -9.77 -6.67
C PHE A 174 -5.11 -10.07 -7.89
N ARG A 175 -4.79 -11.37 -8.10
CA ARG A 175 -4.03 -11.82 -9.28
C ARG A 175 -4.79 -11.60 -10.59
N ALA A 176 -6.10 -11.80 -10.60
CA ALA A 176 -6.92 -11.55 -11.78
C ALA A 176 -6.88 -10.08 -12.23
N GLY A 177 -6.69 -9.15 -11.31
CA GLY A 177 -6.45 -7.73 -11.59
C GLY A 177 -5.00 -7.40 -11.98
N GLY A 178 -4.10 -8.40 -12.11
CA GLY A 178 -2.68 -8.20 -12.43
C GLY A 178 -1.80 -7.88 -11.22
N GLY A 179 -2.37 -7.88 -10.01
CA GLY A 179 -1.65 -7.67 -8.76
C GLY A 179 -0.77 -8.88 -8.38
N ASP A 180 0.24 -8.62 -7.56
CA ASP A 180 1.08 -9.65 -6.96
C ASP A 180 0.90 -9.65 -5.44
N PRO A 181 0.16 -10.64 -4.87
CA PRO A 181 -0.09 -10.72 -3.43
C PRO A 181 1.17 -11.03 -2.60
N HIS A 182 2.28 -11.31 -3.24
CA HIS A 182 3.56 -11.63 -2.59
C HIS A 182 4.65 -10.58 -2.85
N TRP A 183 4.27 -9.44 -3.43
CA TRP A 183 5.21 -8.39 -3.83
C TRP A 183 6.04 -7.87 -2.64
N GLY A 184 5.46 -7.75 -1.46
CA GLY A 184 6.15 -7.23 -0.28
C GLY A 184 7.50 -7.89 -0.01
N ARG A 185 7.60 -9.24 -0.08
CA ARG A 185 8.87 -9.95 0.11
C ARG A 185 9.88 -9.72 -1.02
N GLN A 186 9.43 -9.27 -2.20
CA GLN A 186 10.28 -9.06 -3.37
C GLN A 186 10.86 -7.63 -3.39
N VAL A 187 10.24 -6.69 -2.68
CA VAL A 187 10.64 -5.28 -2.65
C VAL A 187 12.13 -5.08 -2.34
N PRO A 188 12.73 -5.73 -1.32
CA PRO A 188 14.16 -5.51 -1.02
C PRO A 188 15.07 -5.84 -2.22
N ALA A 189 14.82 -6.96 -2.88
CA ALA A 189 15.60 -7.37 -4.06
C ALA A 189 15.34 -6.43 -5.25
N ALA A 190 14.08 -5.99 -5.43
CA ALA A 190 13.70 -5.07 -6.49
C ALA A 190 14.35 -3.69 -6.32
N LEU A 191 14.40 -3.14 -5.09
CA LEU A 191 15.06 -1.88 -4.81
C LEU A 191 16.57 -1.96 -5.10
N ARG A 192 17.22 -3.06 -4.67
CA ARG A 192 18.64 -3.31 -4.99
C ARG A 192 18.86 -3.40 -6.49
N ALA A 193 18.03 -4.15 -7.21
CA ALA A 193 18.15 -4.29 -8.65
C ALA A 193 17.90 -2.97 -9.40
N ALA A 194 17.12 -2.05 -8.81
CA ALA A 194 16.89 -0.71 -9.33
C ALA A 194 18.04 0.27 -9.01
N GLY A 195 19.12 -0.18 -8.35
CA GLY A 195 20.34 0.59 -8.08
C GLY A 195 20.32 1.36 -6.75
N LEU A 196 19.37 1.10 -5.86
CA LEU A 196 19.38 1.71 -4.53
C LEU A 196 20.37 0.98 -3.60
N VAL A 197 20.98 1.76 -2.70
CA VAL A 197 21.93 1.31 -1.67
C VAL A 197 21.36 1.57 -0.27
N ASP A 198 22.07 1.14 0.77
CA ASP A 198 21.71 1.35 2.18
C ASP A 198 20.27 0.88 2.51
N LEU A 199 19.96 -0.35 2.05
CA LEU A 199 18.63 -0.89 2.23
C LEU A 199 18.33 -1.18 3.70
N ASP A 200 17.27 -0.57 4.23
CA ASP A 200 16.68 -0.90 5.54
C ASP A 200 15.36 -1.66 5.31
N VAL A 201 15.28 -2.89 5.82
CA VAL A 201 14.14 -3.81 5.60
C VAL A 201 13.49 -4.14 6.93
N ARG A 202 12.22 -3.76 7.09
CA ARG A 202 11.46 -3.92 8.35
C ARG A 202 10.16 -4.71 8.11
N PRO A 203 10.17 -6.04 8.23
CA PRO A 203 8.93 -6.83 8.19
C PRO A 203 8.14 -6.67 9.48
N ARG A 204 6.82 -6.58 9.38
CA ARG A 204 5.90 -6.47 10.52
C ARG A 204 4.71 -7.40 10.34
N ILE A 205 4.35 -8.09 11.42
CA ILE A 205 3.12 -8.88 11.56
C ILE A 205 2.38 -8.37 12.79
N GLU A 206 1.06 -8.27 12.69
CA GLU A 206 0.18 -7.86 13.77
C GLU A 206 -0.80 -8.97 14.13
N LEU A 207 -1.21 -8.99 15.38
CA LEU A 207 -2.36 -9.78 15.82
C LEU A 207 -3.64 -9.05 15.39
N ARG A 208 -4.49 -9.74 14.66
CA ARG A 208 -5.84 -9.28 14.30
C ARG A 208 -6.87 -9.82 15.28
N THR A 209 -7.63 -8.91 15.86
CA THR A 209 -8.79 -9.15 16.74
C THR A 209 -10.03 -8.50 16.13
N SER A 210 -11.23 -8.86 16.57
CA SER A 210 -12.49 -8.34 16.01
C SER A 210 -12.60 -6.82 16.01
N ASP A 211 -11.91 -6.14 16.92
CA ASP A 211 -11.86 -4.68 17.08
C ASP A 211 -10.60 -4.04 16.44
N SER A 212 -9.64 -4.85 15.97
CA SER A 212 -8.43 -4.30 15.34
C SER A 212 -8.71 -3.69 13.97
N PRO A 213 -8.13 -2.52 13.64
CA PRO A 213 -8.31 -1.90 12.34
C PRO A 213 -7.93 -2.81 11.17
N GLY A 214 -6.92 -3.65 11.33
CA GLY A 214 -6.47 -4.58 10.29
C GLY A 214 -7.48 -5.70 10.00
N LEU A 215 -8.26 -6.20 11.00
CA LEU A 215 -9.33 -7.15 10.75
C LEU A 215 -10.59 -6.46 10.20
N GLN A 216 -10.90 -5.26 10.68
CA GLN A 216 -11.99 -4.45 10.13
C GLN A 216 -11.75 -4.15 8.64
N LEU A 217 -10.51 -3.87 8.23
CA LEU A 217 -10.15 -3.74 6.82
C LEU A 217 -10.50 -5.01 6.02
N GLN A 218 -10.15 -6.20 6.52
CA GLN A 218 -10.51 -7.48 5.88
C GLN A 218 -12.03 -7.68 5.81
N LEU A 219 -12.75 -7.29 6.85
CA LEU A 219 -14.20 -7.32 6.86
C LEU A 219 -14.79 -6.42 5.77
N HIS A 220 -14.28 -5.19 5.61
CA HIS A 220 -14.70 -4.28 4.52
C HIS A 220 -14.38 -4.86 3.14
N HIS A 221 -13.26 -5.56 2.98
CA HIS A 221 -12.93 -6.24 1.71
C HIS A 221 -13.99 -7.28 1.33
N THR A 222 -14.63 -7.97 2.28
CA THR A 222 -15.70 -8.93 1.96
C THR A 222 -16.94 -8.29 1.36
N TYR A 223 -17.17 -7.01 1.61
CA TYR A 223 -18.27 -6.23 1.01
C TYR A 223 -17.83 -5.60 -0.31
N HIS A 224 -16.69 -4.91 -0.30
CA HIS A 224 -16.16 -4.23 -1.47
C HIS A 224 -15.91 -5.19 -2.64
N LEU A 225 -15.35 -6.36 -2.36
CA LEU A 225 -15.02 -7.38 -3.37
C LEU A 225 -16.06 -8.48 -3.49
N GLN A 226 -17.29 -8.29 -3.00
CA GLN A 226 -18.29 -9.34 -2.90
C GLN A 226 -18.50 -10.09 -4.23
N ASP A 227 -18.74 -9.35 -5.32
CA ASP A 227 -19.02 -9.98 -6.62
C ASP A 227 -17.80 -10.71 -7.18
N GLN A 228 -16.59 -10.15 -6.99
CA GLN A 228 -15.35 -10.79 -7.40
C GLN A 228 -15.05 -12.05 -6.56
N LEU A 229 -15.34 -12.03 -5.24
CA LEU A 229 -15.17 -13.19 -4.36
C LEU A 229 -16.16 -14.30 -4.71
N LEU A 230 -17.40 -13.96 -5.08
CA LEU A 230 -18.37 -14.91 -5.60
C LEU A 230 -17.90 -15.51 -6.93
N ALA A 231 -17.39 -14.70 -7.84
CA ALA A 231 -16.80 -15.16 -9.10
C ALA A 231 -15.55 -16.03 -8.88
N ALA A 232 -14.79 -15.80 -7.81
CA ALA A 232 -13.66 -16.62 -7.38
C ALA A 232 -14.06 -17.92 -6.64
N GLY A 233 -15.36 -18.24 -6.57
CA GLY A 233 -15.89 -19.53 -6.10
C GLY A 233 -16.35 -19.54 -4.64
N MET A 234 -16.43 -18.41 -3.96
CA MET A 234 -17.13 -18.31 -2.68
C MET A 234 -18.64 -18.27 -2.88
N THR A 235 -19.39 -18.77 -1.89
CA THR A 235 -20.85 -18.62 -1.85
C THR A 235 -21.25 -17.44 -0.97
N ARG A 236 -22.49 -16.97 -1.11
CA ARG A 236 -23.05 -15.91 -0.25
C ARG A 236 -23.08 -16.33 1.22
N ASP A 237 -23.45 -17.59 1.49
CA ASP A 237 -23.46 -18.15 2.84
C ASP A 237 -22.05 -18.15 3.45
N GLU A 238 -21.04 -18.58 2.71
CA GLU A 238 -19.65 -18.54 3.18
C GLU A 238 -19.17 -17.13 3.48
N LEU A 239 -19.53 -16.14 2.66
CA LEU A 239 -19.20 -14.74 2.94
C LEU A 239 -19.85 -14.23 4.23
N GLU A 240 -21.14 -14.56 4.48
CA GLU A 240 -21.80 -14.17 5.72
C GLU A 240 -21.16 -14.87 6.94
N ARG A 241 -20.82 -16.13 6.83
CA ARG A 241 -20.12 -16.87 7.90
C ARG A 241 -18.73 -16.31 8.18
N VAL A 242 -17.96 -15.96 7.16
CA VAL A 242 -16.65 -15.28 7.32
C VAL A 242 -16.81 -13.92 8.00
N ARG A 243 -17.83 -13.14 7.62
CA ARG A 243 -18.16 -11.85 8.25
C ARG A 243 -18.54 -12.03 9.73
N ALA A 244 -19.32 -13.06 10.04
CA ALA A 244 -19.68 -13.40 11.42
C ALA A 244 -18.44 -13.82 12.23
N LEU A 245 -17.57 -14.66 11.66
CA LEU A 245 -16.31 -15.09 12.28
C LEU A 245 -15.40 -13.90 12.59
N MET A 246 -15.22 -12.96 11.66
CA MET A 246 -14.38 -11.78 11.89
C MET A 246 -14.95 -10.82 12.95
N ARG A 247 -16.23 -10.90 13.26
CA ARG A 247 -16.87 -10.14 14.34
C ARG A 247 -16.87 -10.85 15.68
N ASP A 248 -16.51 -12.13 15.70
CA ASP A 248 -16.43 -12.91 16.95
C ASP A 248 -15.30 -12.35 17.83
N PRO A 249 -15.58 -11.91 19.07
CA PRO A 249 -14.56 -11.44 20.00
C PRO A 249 -13.49 -12.47 20.35
N ALA A 250 -13.75 -13.76 20.15
CA ALA A 250 -12.79 -14.83 20.39
C ALA A 250 -11.88 -15.10 19.18
N PHE A 251 -12.25 -14.66 17.97
CA PHE A 251 -11.46 -14.87 16.76
C PHE A 251 -10.11 -14.15 16.82
N ARG A 252 -9.05 -14.84 16.40
CA ARG A 252 -7.70 -14.26 16.25
C ARG A 252 -7.07 -14.72 14.95
N ALA A 253 -6.40 -13.82 14.25
CA ALA A 253 -5.59 -14.14 13.08
C ALA A 253 -4.29 -13.35 13.09
N ALA A 254 -3.26 -13.83 12.40
CA ALA A 254 -2.11 -13.00 12.06
C ALA A 254 -2.46 -12.07 10.89
N SER A 255 -1.81 -10.91 10.81
CA SER A 255 -1.86 -10.08 9.59
C SER A 255 -0.99 -10.67 8.49
N SER A 256 -1.17 -10.20 7.26
CA SER A 256 -0.12 -10.27 6.23
C SER A 256 1.18 -9.69 6.78
N VAL A 257 2.31 -10.12 6.23
CA VAL A 257 3.57 -9.45 6.51
C VAL A 257 3.61 -8.13 5.73
N LEU A 258 3.64 -7.00 6.43
CA LEU A 258 3.92 -5.70 5.83
C LEU A 258 5.44 -5.51 5.79
N TYR A 259 6.00 -5.41 4.60
CA TYR A 259 7.40 -5.05 4.41
C TYR A 259 7.49 -3.54 4.20
N ALA A 260 8.07 -2.83 5.16
CA ALA A 260 8.52 -1.45 5.01
C ALA A 260 10.00 -1.48 4.61
N VAL A 261 10.31 -0.95 3.44
CA VAL A 261 11.66 -1.00 2.88
C VAL A 261 12.08 0.39 2.46
N GLN A 262 13.24 0.82 2.92
CA GLN A 262 13.88 2.06 2.50
C GLN A 262 15.15 1.75 1.72
N GLY A 263 15.47 2.61 0.74
CA GLY A 263 16.73 2.56 0.03
C GLY A 263 17.12 3.94 -0.46
N ARG A 264 18.40 4.25 -0.47
CA ARG A 264 18.97 5.53 -0.90
C ARG A 264 19.44 5.46 -2.35
N ARG A 265 19.13 6.47 -3.15
CA ARG A 265 19.79 6.66 -4.44
C ARG A 265 21.26 7.06 -4.20
N PRO A 266 22.24 6.41 -4.82
CA PRO A 266 23.65 6.82 -4.71
C PRO A 266 23.84 8.30 -5.09
N ASP A 267 24.83 8.95 -4.47
CA ASP A 267 25.27 10.27 -4.89
C ASP A 267 25.99 10.21 -6.25
N ASP A 268 25.98 11.34 -6.97
CA ASP A 268 26.70 11.43 -8.24
C ASP A 268 28.21 11.21 -7.99
N GLY A 269 28.72 10.04 -8.38
CA GLY A 269 30.11 9.60 -8.15
C GLY A 269 30.28 8.33 -7.34
N GLU A 270 29.30 7.90 -6.56
CA GLU A 270 29.37 6.62 -5.81
C GLU A 270 29.15 5.39 -6.72
N GLY A 271 28.50 5.54 -7.88
CA GLY A 271 28.13 4.45 -8.79
C GLY A 271 29.23 3.96 -9.74
N ALA A 272 30.44 4.51 -9.68
CA ALA A 272 31.52 4.18 -10.63
C ALA A 272 32.54 3.13 -10.10
N ALA A 273 32.30 2.53 -8.92
CA ALA A 273 33.25 1.65 -8.23
C ALA A 273 32.71 0.25 -7.89
N ALA A 274 31.69 -0.26 -8.59
CA ALA A 274 31.16 -1.60 -8.36
C ALA A 274 31.23 -2.48 -9.61
#